data_26259183e4cd8c59938af0bd0f3e1d7a
#
_entry.id   26259183e4cd8c59938af0bd0f3e1d7a
#
_cell.length_a   1.000
_cell.length_b   1.000
_cell.length_c   1.000
_cell.angle_alpha   90.00
_cell.angle_beta   90.00
_cell.angle_gamma   90.00
#
_symmetry.space_group_name_H-M   'P 1'
#
loop_
_entity.id
_entity.type
_entity.pdbx_description
1 polymer ?
#
loop_
_entity_poly.entity_id
_entity_poly.type
_entity_poly.pdbx_seq_one_letter_code
_entity_poly.pdbx_strand_id
1 'polypeptide(L)'
;MSIFSNMTTEGLEQVKDSLGGFSCLESDVYPAKIKAVYITTSAKGAMAANLIADVHGHEYREQIWITNAKGECFFTNKQTGNKVPLPGFTTINDLCICAVGKPLNELDTADKTFKLYDYEAKTELPKSVPTITDLCDTEVLLGILKQIVDKNVKDDAGNYVPSGETREENVIDKVFNAETKMTVNEAASGKTEGIFITNWEKKNKGQVRNRAKGKKTEGAAVDGAPQKAAVKSLFG
;
A
#
# COMPACT_ATOMS: atom_id res chain seq x y z
N MET A 1 -42.79 11.40 -37.75
CA MET A 1 -42.14 10.15 -37.31
C MET A 1 -40.99 10.51 -36.35
N SER A 2 -40.91 9.82 -35.25
CA SER A 2 -39.80 10.05 -34.30
C SER A 2 -38.51 9.44 -34.83
N ILE A 3 -37.43 10.17 -34.85
CA ILE A 3 -36.09 9.66 -35.20
C ILE A 3 -35.60 8.59 -34.23
N PHE A 4 -36.27 8.43 -33.07
CA PHE A 4 -35.93 7.47 -32.01
C PHE A 4 -36.78 6.19 -32.04
N SER A 5 -37.60 5.98 -33.06
CA SER A 5 -38.54 4.83 -33.16
C SER A 5 -37.86 3.45 -33.16
N ASN A 6 -36.55 3.40 -33.48
CA ASN A 6 -35.76 2.16 -33.50
C ASN A 6 -34.95 1.92 -32.22
N MET A 7 -35.07 2.79 -31.21
CA MET A 7 -34.40 2.58 -29.90
C MET A 7 -35.31 1.72 -29.02
N THR A 8 -34.75 0.64 -28.52
CA THR A 8 -35.41 -0.21 -27.53
C THR A 8 -34.73 -0.10 -26.20
N THR A 9 -35.50 -0.12 -25.11
CA THR A 9 -35.04 -0.27 -23.77
C THR A 9 -35.19 -1.69 -23.23
N GLU A 10 -35.73 -2.58 -24.07
CA GLU A 10 -35.96 -3.98 -23.71
C GLU A 10 -34.63 -4.73 -23.63
N GLY A 11 -34.36 -5.37 -22.50
CA GLY A 11 -33.11 -6.11 -22.27
C GLY A 11 -31.91 -5.27 -21.85
N LEU A 12 -32.07 -3.96 -21.64
CA LEU A 12 -31.01 -3.12 -21.10
C LEU A 12 -30.88 -3.33 -19.57
N GLU A 13 -29.66 -3.57 -19.10
CA GLU A 13 -29.39 -3.57 -17.66
C GLU A 13 -29.62 -2.17 -17.08
N GLN A 14 -30.21 -2.14 -15.89
CA GLN A 14 -30.43 -0.89 -15.18
C GLN A 14 -29.07 -0.27 -14.80
N VAL A 15 -28.77 0.89 -15.35
CA VAL A 15 -27.56 1.64 -15.00
C VAL A 15 -27.70 2.13 -13.57
N LYS A 16 -26.79 1.73 -12.69
CA LYS A 16 -26.73 2.24 -11.32
C LYS A 16 -26.20 3.68 -11.35
N ASP A 17 -26.85 4.55 -10.58
CA ASP A 17 -26.34 5.91 -10.39
C ASP A 17 -24.93 5.83 -9.80
N SER A 18 -23.99 6.52 -10.42
CA SER A 18 -22.60 6.59 -10.00
C SER A 18 -22.19 8.05 -9.85
N LEU A 19 -21.69 8.43 -8.68
CA LEU A 19 -21.22 9.79 -8.41
C LEU A 19 -19.86 10.11 -9.03
N GLY A 20 -19.34 9.28 -9.90
CA GLY A 20 -18.08 9.51 -10.59
C GLY A 20 -16.98 8.54 -10.24
N GLY A 21 -15.78 8.74 -10.81
CA GLY A 21 -14.67 7.81 -10.90
C GLY A 21 -14.10 7.31 -9.56
N PHE A 22 -13.07 6.48 -9.67
CA PHE A 22 -12.32 5.91 -8.54
C PHE A 22 -11.83 7.02 -7.61
N SER A 23 -12.33 7.03 -6.38
CA SER A 23 -11.82 7.88 -5.30
C SER A 23 -11.00 7.04 -4.32
N CYS A 24 -9.87 7.58 -3.87
CA CYS A 24 -9.11 6.95 -2.80
C CYS A 24 -9.93 6.91 -1.51
N LEU A 25 -9.74 5.86 -0.72
CA LEU A 25 -10.25 5.79 0.64
C LEU A 25 -9.65 6.92 1.48
N GLU A 26 -10.42 7.51 2.37
CA GLU A 26 -9.89 8.44 3.35
C GLU A 26 -8.96 7.72 4.33
N SER A 27 -8.04 8.45 4.96
CA SER A 27 -7.17 7.84 5.97
C SER A 27 -7.99 7.41 7.17
N ASP A 28 -8.05 6.10 7.41
CA ASP A 28 -8.78 5.51 8.55
C ASP A 28 -8.33 4.05 8.77
N VAL A 29 -8.87 3.42 9.81
CA VAL A 29 -8.74 1.98 10.03
C VAL A 29 -9.97 1.27 9.47
N TYR A 30 -9.71 0.29 8.60
CA TYR A 30 -10.75 -0.43 7.87
C TYR A 30 -10.71 -1.92 8.17
N PRO A 31 -11.86 -2.56 8.46
CA PRO A 31 -11.97 -4.01 8.36
C PRO A 31 -11.70 -4.46 6.92
N ALA A 32 -10.86 -5.45 6.78
CA ALA A 32 -10.48 -5.98 5.47
C ALA A 32 -10.52 -7.51 5.48
N LYS A 33 -11.18 -8.08 4.48
CA LYS A 33 -11.14 -9.52 4.20
C LYS A 33 -10.13 -9.77 3.08
N ILE A 34 -9.09 -10.54 3.37
CA ILE A 34 -8.03 -10.86 2.41
C ILE A 34 -8.58 -11.85 1.38
N LYS A 35 -8.60 -11.46 0.11
CA LYS A 35 -8.97 -12.35 -1.01
C LYS A 35 -7.77 -13.14 -1.51
N ALA A 36 -6.62 -12.49 -1.64
CA ALA A 36 -5.39 -13.12 -2.07
C ALA A 36 -4.16 -12.27 -1.70
N VAL A 37 -3.04 -12.95 -1.45
CA VAL A 37 -1.71 -12.35 -1.44
C VAL A 37 -0.81 -13.22 -2.31
N TYR A 38 -0.42 -12.71 -3.47
CA TYR A 38 0.45 -13.44 -4.40
C TYR A 38 1.77 -12.71 -4.63
N ILE A 39 2.80 -13.48 -4.98
CA ILE A 39 4.16 -12.98 -5.12
C ILE A 39 4.50 -12.78 -6.59
N THR A 40 5.09 -11.64 -6.90
CA THR A 40 5.68 -11.35 -8.21
C THR A 40 7.13 -10.95 -8.05
N THR A 41 7.94 -11.27 -9.07
CA THR A 41 9.37 -10.92 -9.07
C THR A 41 9.64 -9.97 -10.23
N SER A 42 10.32 -8.87 -9.93
CA SER A 42 10.77 -7.94 -10.97
C SER A 42 11.90 -8.53 -11.82
N ALA A 43 12.13 -7.95 -13.00
CA ALA A 43 13.26 -8.33 -13.86
C ALA A 43 14.63 -8.21 -13.17
N LYS A 44 14.75 -7.42 -12.10
CA LYS A 44 15.97 -7.26 -11.31
C LYS A 44 16.03 -8.16 -10.08
N GLY A 45 15.08 -9.08 -9.89
CA GLY A 45 15.06 -10.06 -8.80
C GLY A 45 14.37 -9.59 -7.51
N ALA A 46 13.89 -8.36 -7.41
CA ALA A 46 13.13 -7.91 -6.25
C ALA A 46 11.73 -8.56 -6.22
N MET A 47 11.29 -9.03 -5.05
CA MET A 47 9.97 -9.64 -4.86
C MET A 47 8.98 -8.61 -4.29
N ALA A 48 7.76 -8.66 -4.80
CA ALA A 48 6.63 -7.91 -4.28
C ALA A 48 5.48 -8.84 -3.91
N ALA A 49 4.84 -8.57 -2.79
CA ALA A 49 3.56 -9.15 -2.43
C ALA A 49 2.44 -8.26 -3.00
N ASN A 50 1.52 -8.86 -3.72
CA ASN A 50 0.37 -8.18 -4.29
C ASN A 50 -0.85 -8.59 -3.47
N LEU A 51 -1.33 -7.66 -2.68
CA LEU A 51 -2.52 -7.85 -1.84
C LEU A 51 -3.77 -7.53 -2.63
N ILE A 52 -4.77 -8.40 -2.53
CA ILE A 52 -6.15 -8.16 -2.93
C ILE A 52 -7.02 -8.38 -1.69
N ALA A 53 -7.76 -7.37 -1.28
CA ALA A 53 -8.65 -7.44 -0.14
C ALA A 53 -10.00 -6.79 -0.44
N ASP A 54 -11.04 -7.24 0.24
CA ASP A 54 -12.31 -6.53 0.32
C ASP A 54 -12.26 -5.55 1.48
N VAL A 55 -12.45 -4.28 1.20
CA VAL A 55 -12.50 -3.21 2.19
C VAL A 55 -13.84 -2.49 2.02
N HIS A 56 -14.76 -2.67 2.94
CA HIS A 56 -16.12 -2.11 2.86
C HIS A 56 -16.88 -2.45 1.57
N GLY A 57 -16.75 -3.68 1.06
CA GLY A 57 -17.39 -4.12 -0.17
C GLY A 57 -16.71 -3.60 -1.45
N HIS A 58 -15.60 -2.91 -1.33
CA HIS A 58 -14.77 -2.46 -2.46
C HIS A 58 -13.48 -3.27 -2.53
N GLU A 59 -13.10 -3.64 -3.73
CA GLU A 59 -11.82 -4.32 -3.93
C GLU A 59 -10.66 -3.34 -3.79
N TYR A 60 -9.81 -3.59 -2.81
CA TYR A 60 -8.56 -2.88 -2.57
C TYR A 60 -7.40 -3.70 -3.10
N ARG A 61 -6.48 -3.08 -3.84
CA ARG A 61 -5.27 -3.71 -4.36
C ARG A 61 -4.05 -2.85 -4.04
N GLU A 62 -3.00 -3.50 -3.53
CA GLU A 62 -1.72 -2.84 -3.31
C GLU A 62 -0.56 -3.78 -3.63
N GLN A 63 0.46 -3.29 -4.32
CA GLN A 63 1.72 -3.98 -4.53
C GLN A 63 2.75 -3.47 -3.53
N ILE A 64 3.27 -4.36 -2.70
CA ILE A 64 4.18 -4.04 -1.61
C ILE A 64 5.51 -4.77 -1.83
N TRP A 65 6.59 -4.02 -2.03
CA TRP A 65 7.93 -4.59 -2.24
C TRP A 65 8.49 -5.12 -0.93
N ILE A 66 8.73 -6.44 -0.86
CA ILE A 66 9.18 -7.16 0.34
C ILE A 66 10.67 -7.47 0.33
N THR A 67 11.32 -7.45 -0.85
CA THR A 67 12.78 -7.59 -0.94
C THR A 67 13.39 -6.53 -1.85
N ASN A 68 14.71 -6.35 -1.72
CA ASN A 68 15.52 -5.61 -2.68
C ASN A 68 15.87 -6.51 -3.89
N ALA A 69 16.63 -5.95 -4.85
CA ALA A 69 17.06 -6.69 -6.05
C ALA A 69 18.02 -7.87 -5.77
N LYS A 70 18.58 -7.97 -4.57
CA LYS A 70 19.41 -9.10 -4.12
C LYS A 70 18.59 -10.20 -3.40
N GLY A 71 17.26 -10.01 -3.30
CA GLY A 71 16.39 -10.91 -2.55
C GLY A 71 16.43 -10.69 -1.03
N GLU A 72 17.08 -9.63 -0.53
CA GLU A 72 17.17 -9.35 0.90
C GLU A 72 15.95 -8.54 1.37
N CYS A 73 15.34 -8.96 2.48
CA CYS A 73 14.21 -8.26 3.11
C CYS A 73 14.63 -7.13 4.05
N PHE A 74 15.90 -6.73 4.04
CA PHE A 74 16.49 -5.71 4.90
C PHE A 74 17.48 -4.83 4.13
N PHE A 75 17.86 -3.72 4.73
CA PHE A 75 19.04 -2.95 4.34
C PHE A 75 19.97 -2.79 5.55
N THR A 76 21.26 -2.63 5.28
CA THR A 76 22.23 -2.38 6.34
C THR A 76 22.33 -0.87 6.58
N ASN A 77 22.09 -0.45 7.83
CA ASN A 77 22.29 0.93 8.25
C ASN A 77 23.79 1.26 8.20
N LYS A 78 24.18 2.23 7.38
CA LYS A 78 25.58 2.59 7.18
C LYS A 78 26.27 3.16 8.41
N GLN A 79 25.50 3.72 9.36
CA GLN A 79 26.04 4.33 10.59
C GLN A 79 26.24 3.30 11.71
N THR A 80 25.30 2.36 11.84
CA THR A 80 25.29 1.40 12.94
C THR A 80 25.73 0.00 12.54
N GLY A 81 25.80 -0.32 11.24
CA GLY A 81 26.03 -1.67 10.73
C GLY A 81 24.87 -2.64 10.91
N ASN A 82 23.80 -2.22 11.55
CA ASN A 82 22.64 -3.08 11.83
C ASN A 82 21.78 -3.34 10.58
N LYS A 83 21.24 -4.55 10.49
CA LYS A 83 20.23 -4.90 9.49
C LYS A 83 18.89 -4.34 9.92
N VAL A 84 18.27 -3.54 9.06
CA VAL A 84 16.96 -2.91 9.29
C VAL A 84 15.99 -3.49 8.27
N PRO A 85 14.86 -4.09 8.68
CA PRO A 85 13.90 -4.67 7.75
C PRO A 85 13.33 -3.60 6.81
N LEU A 86 13.05 -3.99 5.57
CA LEU A 86 12.36 -3.13 4.62
C LEU A 86 10.93 -2.86 5.12
N PRO A 87 10.41 -1.63 4.97
CA PRO A 87 9.05 -1.30 5.42
C PRO A 87 8.00 -2.23 4.83
N GLY A 88 8.08 -2.54 3.53
CA GLY A 88 7.14 -3.45 2.88
C GLY A 88 7.23 -4.89 3.41
N PHE A 89 8.42 -5.38 3.71
CA PHE A 89 8.57 -6.68 4.38
C PHE A 89 7.88 -6.66 5.75
N THR A 90 8.10 -5.62 6.55
CA THR A 90 7.44 -5.47 7.86
C THR A 90 5.92 -5.47 7.72
N THR A 91 5.37 -4.71 6.76
CA THR A 91 3.92 -4.63 6.54
C THR A 91 3.32 -6.01 6.21
N ILE A 92 3.94 -6.76 5.30
CA ILE A 92 3.43 -8.10 4.91
C ILE A 92 3.66 -9.13 6.02
N ASN A 93 4.78 -9.07 6.73
CA ASN A 93 5.02 -9.95 7.87
C ASN A 93 4.02 -9.68 9.00
N ASP A 94 3.72 -8.42 9.31
CA ASP A 94 2.70 -8.04 10.27
C ASP A 94 1.30 -8.51 9.82
N LEU A 95 1.01 -8.44 8.50
CA LEU A 95 -0.22 -8.98 7.94
C LEU A 95 -0.35 -10.48 8.22
N CYS A 96 0.71 -11.25 7.96
CA CYS A 96 0.73 -12.69 8.21
C CYS A 96 0.52 -13.01 9.70
N ILE A 97 1.24 -12.34 10.59
CA ILE A 97 1.12 -12.56 12.03
C ILE A 97 -0.26 -12.16 12.55
N CYS A 98 -0.80 -11.01 12.11
CA CYS A 98 -2.13 -10.56 12.52
C CYS A 98 -3.26 -11.46 12.00
N ALA A 99 -3.11 -12.02 10.79
CA ALA A 99 -4.13 -12.85 10.16
C ALA A 99 -4.12 -14.29 10.65
N VAL A 100 -2.92 -14.92 10.74
CA VAL A 100 -2.80 -16.38 10.97
C VAL A 100 -1.81 -16.74 12.08
N GLY A 101 -1.24 -15.76 12.79
CA GLY A 101 -0.32 -15.99 13.92
C GLY A 101 1.07 -16.49 13.55
N LYS A 102 1.44 -16.50 12.25
CA LYS A 102 2.72 -16.99 11.75
C LYS A 102 3.45 -15.89 10.97
N PRO A 103 4.79 -15.78 11.09
CA PRO A 103 5.58 -14.87 10.29
C PRO A 103 5.63 -15.34 8.81
N LEU A 104 5.91 -14.42 7.90
CA LEU A 104 5.91 -14.67 6.46
C LEU A 104 6.78 -15.85 6.02
N ASN A 105 7.94 -16.04 6.66
CA ASN A 105 8.89 -17.12 6.34
C ASN A 105 8.44 -18.52 6.78
N GLU A 106 7.35 -18.64 7.52
CA GLU A 106 6.75 -19.90 7.96
C GLU A 106 5.49 -20.28 7.15
N LEU A 107 5.11 -19.45 6.18
CA LEU A 107 3.93 -19.69 5.34
C LEU A 107 4.32 -20.30 4.00
N ASP A 108 3.54 -21.29 3.60
CA ASP A 108 3.68 -21.94 2.31
C ASP A 108 2.98 -21.17 1.20
N THR A 109 3.44 -21.35 -0.03
CA THR A 109 2.80 -20.83 -1.22
C THR A 109 2.33 -21.96 -2.13
N ALA A 110 1.18 -21.76 -2.77
CA ALA A 110 0.70 -22.61 -3.85
C ALA A 110 0.38 -21.77 -5.08
N ASP A 111 0.58 -22.34 -6.25
CA ASP A 111 0.28 -21.64 -7.49
C ASP A 111 -1.22 -21.50 -7.67
N LYS A 112 -1.69 -20.26 -7.84
CA LYS A 112 -3.07 -19.93 -8.19
C LYS A 112 -3.10 -19.07 -9.43
N THR A 113 -4.13 -19.25 -10.25
CA THR A 113 -4.32 -18.49 -11.49
C THR A 113 -5.20 -17.29 -11.24
N PHE A 114 -4.68 -16.10 -11.55
CA PHE A 114 -5.41 -14.83 -11.53
C PHE A 114 -5.41 -14.19 -12.92
N LYS A 115 -6.44 -13.41 -13.23
CA LYS A 115 -6.43 -12.50 -14.37
C LYS A 115 -5.57 -11.30 -13.99
N LEU A 116 -4.38 -11.21 -14.56
CA LEU A 116 -3.43 -10.14 -14.29
C LEU A 116 -3.15 -9.38 -15.59
N TYR A 117 -3.00 -8.06 -15.46
CA TYR A 117 -2.70 -7.21 -16.60
C TYR A 117 -1.34 -7.58 -17.20
N ASP A 118 -1.33 -7.85 -18.49
CA ASP A 118 -0.13 -8.09 -19.27
C ASP A 118 0.23 -6.83 -20.06
N TYR A 119 1.41 -6.28 -19.79
CA TYR A 119 1.86 -5.02 -20.42
C TYR A 119 2.22 -5.17 -21.90
N GLU A 120 2.58 -6.38 -22.35
CA GLU A 120 2.90 -6.67 -23.75
C GLU A 120 1.61 -6.85 -24.55
N ALA A 121 0.70 -7.67 -24.03
CA ALA A 121 -0.61 -7.91 -24.65
C ALA A 121 -1.59 -6.75 -24.44
N LYS A 122 -1.32 -5.82 -23.53
CA LYS A 122 -2.19 -4.70 -23.11
C LYS A 122 -3.61 -5.13 -22.70
N THR A 123 -3.71 -6.32 -22.10
CA THR A 123 -4.97 -6.92 -21.66
C THR A 123 -4.74 -7.80 -20.44
N GLU A 124 -5.81 -8.16 -19.73
CA GLU A 124 -5.74 -9.12 -18.64
C GLU A 124 -5.64 -10.55 -19.19
N LEU A 125 -4.62 -11.27 -18.76
CA LEU A 125 -4.40 -12.67 -19.12
C LEU A 125 -4.36 -13.54 -17.86
N PRO A 126 -4.80 -14.80 -17.93
CA PRO A 126 -4.64 -15.76 -16.84
C PRO A 126 -3.15 -16.04 -16.61
N LYS A 127 -2.65 -15.75 -15.41
CA LYS A 127 -1.27 -16.03 -15.00
C LYS A 127 -1.28 -16.85 -13.72
N SER A 128 -0.51 -17.94 -13.70
CA SER A 128 -0.25 -18.71 -12.50
C SER A 128 0.86 -18.05 -11.69
N VAL A 129 0.60 -17.76 -10.41
CA VAL A 129 1.51 -17.06 -9.51
C VAL A 129 1.52 -17.70 -8.13
N PRO A 130 2.68 -17.75 -7.45
CA PRO A 130 2.78 -18.22 -6.08
C PRO A 130 1.91 -17.37 -5.15
N THR A 131 0.99 -18.02 -4.44
CA THR A 131 0.01 -17.35 -3.57
C THR A 131 0.13 -17.90 -2.16
N ILE A 132 0.13 -17.03 -1.15
CA ILE A 132 0.11 -17.41 0.26
C ILE A 132 -1.32 -17.84 0.60
N THR A 133 -1.55 -19.17 0.60
CA THR A 133 -2.91 -19.72 0.70
C THR A 133 -3.53 -19.54 2.07
N ASP A 134 -2.73 -19.54 3.13
CA ASP A 134 -3.18 -19.40 4.51
C ASP A 134 -3.83 -18.04 4.79
N LEU A 135 -3.49 -17.02 4.00
CA LEU A 135 -4.06 -15.69 4.12
C LEU A 135 -5.42 -15.53 3.44
N CYS A 136 -5.78 -16.46 2.54
CA CYS A 136 -7.05 -16.35 1.84
C CYS A 136 -8.24 -16.45 2.81
N ASP A 137 -9.22 -15.57 2.63
CA ASP A 137 -10.44 -15.46 3.44
C ASP A 137 -10.24 -15.06 4.91
N THR A 138 -9.02 -14.70 5.32
CA THR A 138 -8.75 -14.18 6.66
C THR A 138 -9.16 -12.72 6.79
N GLU A 139 -9.39 -12.27 8.04
CA GLU A 139 -9.77 -10.91 8.37
C GLU A 139 -8.70 -10.21 9.20
N VAL A 140 -8.47 -8.94 8.87
CA VAL A 140 -7.56 -8.04 9.59
C VAL A 140 -8.15 -6.64 9.62
N LEU A 141 -7.55 -5.74 10.43
CA LEU A 141 -7.82 -4.31 10.31
C LEU A 141 -6.62 -3.65 9.64
N LEU A 142 -6.87 -2.86 8.60
CA LEU A 142 -5.85 -2.14 7.85
C LEU A 142 -5.93 -0.65 8.17
N GLY A 143 -4.85 -0.09 8.70
CA GLY A 143 -4.65 1.35 8.78
C GLY A 143 -4.19 1.87 7.42
N ILE A 144 -5.13 2.39 6.64
CA ILE A 144 -4.89 2.89 5.28
C ILE A 144 -4.71 4.40 5.34
N LEU A 145 -3.66 4.91 4.72
CA LEU A 145 -3.44 6.33 4.54
C LEU A 145 -3.78 6.76 3.12
N LYS A 146 -4.43 7.90 3.00
CA LYS A 146 -4.53 8.64 1.75
C LYS A 146 -3.30 9.53 1.62
N GLN A 147 -2.59 9.43 0.51
CA GLN A 147 -1.40 10.25 0.28
C GLN A 147 -1.38 10.85 -1.11
N ILE A 148 -0.70 12.00 -1.21
CA ILE A 148 -0.39 12.66 -2.48
C ILE A 148 1.06 12.35 -2.82
N VAL A 149 1.30 11.83 -4.02
CA VAL A 149 2.62 11.47 -4.53
C VAL A 149 2.85 12.07 -5.91
N ASP A 150 4.12 12.19 -6.32
CA ASP A 150 4.44 12.60 -7.67
C ASP A 150 3.98 11.55 -8.70
N LYS A 151 3.37 12.00 -9.79
CA LYS A 151 3.27 11.17 -11.00
C LYS A 151 4.65 11.10 -11.64
N ASN A 152 5.10 9.88 -11.89
CA ASN A 152 6.36 9.64 -12.56
C ASN A 152 6.15 9.36 -14.05
N VAL A 153 7.03 9.91 -14.88
CA VAL A 153 7.15 9.63 -16.32
C VAL A 153 8.54 9.09 -16.61
N LYS A 154 8.68 8.35 -17.69
CA LYS A 154 10.01 7.93 -18.14
C LYS A 154 10.69 9.10 -18.84
N ASP A 155 11.94 9.36 -18.46
CA ASP A 155 12.83 10.26 -19.21
C ASP A 155 13.41 9.56 -20.46
N ASP A 156 14.16 10.28 -21.26
CA ASP A 156 14.80 9.77 -22.48
C ASP A 156 15.81 8.62 -22.21
N ALA A 157 16.33 8.54 -21.00
CA ALA A 157 17.21 7.47 -20.54
C ALA A 157 16.45 6.26 -19.96
N GLY A 158 15.10 6.32 -19.93
CA GLY A 158 14.22 5.26 -19.40
C GLY A 158 14.08 5.24 -17.88
N ASN A 159 14.59 6.25 -17.16
CA ASN A 159 14.42 6.38 -15.72
C ASN A 159 13.06 7.03 -15.37
N TYR A 160 12.49 6.63 -14.25
CA TYR A 160 11.27 7.27 -13.76
C TYR A 160 11.61 8.56 -12.99
N VAL A 161 11.12 9.69 -13.49
CA VAL A 161 11.29 11.02 -12.90
C VAL A 161 9.94 11.67 -12.64
N PRO A 162 9.81 12.56 -11.63
CA PRO A 162 8.57 13.28 -11.39
C PRO A 162 8.17 14.12 -12.61
N SER A 163 6.92 14.01 -13.06
CA SER A 163 6.37 14.79 -14.17
C SER A 163 6.10 16.26 -13.83
N GLY A 164 6.01 16.57 -12.54
CA GLY A 164 5.49 17.85 -12.02
C GLY A 164 4.01 17.80 -11.67
N GLU A 165 3.31 16.73 -12.02
CA GLU A 165 1.93 16.48 -11.59
C GLU A 165 1.91 15.54 -10.39
N THR A 166 0.82 15.59 -9.62
CA THR A 166 0.61 14.70 -8.47
C THR A 166 -0.61 13.81 -8.71
N ARG A 167 -0.69 12.73 -7.92
CA ARG A 167 -1.87 11.88 -7.83
C ARG A 167 -2.13 11.50 -6.38
N GLU A 168 -3.38 11.20 -6.09
CA GLU A 168 -3.77 10.56 -4.84
C GLU A 168 -3.61 9.05 -4.97
N GLU A 169 -3.19 8.41 -3.89
CA GLU A 169 -3.16 6.96 -3.76
C GLU A 169 -3.37 6.54 -2.30
N ASN A 170 -3.79 5.31 -2.10
CA ASN A 170 -3.84 4.69 -0.78
C ASN A 170 -2.58 3.84 -0.54
N VAL A 171 -2.21 3.74 0.74
CA VAL A 171 -1.13 2.87 1.20
C VAL A 171 -1.46 2.30 2.57
N ILE A 172 -1.18 1.01 2.76
CA ILE A 172 -1.25 0.38 4.08
C ILE A 172 -0.06 0.86 4.91
N ASP A 173 -0.35 1.54 6.01
CA ASP A 173 0.65 2.03 6.97
C ASP A 173 0.79 1.08 8.16
N LYS A 174 -0.32 0.47 8.61
CA LYS A 174 -0.36 -0.46 9.74
C LYS A 174 -1.34 -1.60 9.51
N VAL A 175 -1.03 -2.72 10.15
CA VAL A 175 -1.93 -3.87 10.22
C VAL A 175 -2.21 -4.17 11.69
N PHE A 176 -3.47 -4.52 11.98
CA PHE A 176 -3.91 -4.90 13.32
C PHE A 176 -4.66 -6.23 13.24
N ASN A 177 -4.56 -7.02 14.28
CA ASN A 177 -5.37 -8.23 14.40
C ASN A 177 -6.86 -7.84 14.52
N ALA A 178 -7.74 -8.56 13.82
CA ALA A 178 -9.17 -8.22 13.73
C ALA A 178 -9.89 -8.30 15.09
N GLU A 179 -9.52 -9.26 15.94
CA GLU A 179 -10.18 -9.52 17.22
C GLU A 179 -9.61 -8.63 18.34
N THR A 180 -8.29 -8.67 18.53
CA THR A 180 -7.62 -7.99 19.65
C THR A 180 -7.35 -6.52 19.37
N LYS A 181 -7.41 -6.08 18.10
CA LYS A 181 -7.08 -4.73 17.62
C LYS A 181 -5.63 -4.32 17.90
N MET A 182 -4.79 -5.27 18.28
CA MET A 182 -3.38 -5.04 18.59
C MET A 182 -2.51 -5.08 17.33
N THR A 183 -1.42 -4.32 17.36
CA THR A 183 -0.29 -4.52 16.46
C THR A 183 0.53 -5.73 16.92
N VAL A 184 1.37 -6.26 16.02
CA VAL A 184 2.35 -7.32 16.35
C VAL A 184 3.24 -6.89 17.52
N ASN A 185 3.70 -5.64 17.55
CA ASN A 185 4.55 -5.12 18.61
C ASN A 185 3.85 -5.03 19.97
N GLU A 186 2.55 -4.70 19.99
CA GLU A 186 1.77 -4.69 21.23
C GLU A 186 1.60 -6.09 21.79
N ALA A 187 1.25 -7.06 20.92
CA ALA A 187 1.13 -8.47 21.30
C ALA A 187 2.48 -9.02 21.81
N ALA A 188 3.57 -8.77 21.10
CA ALA A 188 4.93 -9.18 21.51
C ALA A 188 5.38 -8.55 22.83
N SER A 189 4.87 -7.37 23.18
CA SER A 189 5.14 -6.69 24.44
C SER A 189 4.27 -7.15 25.61
N GLY A 190 3.41 -8.18 25.38
CA GLY A 190 2.53 -8.74 26.42
C GLY A 190 1.36 -7.83 26.80
N LYS A 191 0.98 -6.88 25.94
CA LYS A 191 -0.21 -6.07 26.17
C LYS A 191 -1.48 -6.92 26.00
N THR A 192 -2.52 -6.56 26.72
CA THR A 192 -3.82 -7.23 26.69
C THR A 192 -4.84 -6.51 25.83
N GLU A 193 -4.55 -5.25 25.46
CA GLU A 193 -5.47 -4.40 24.68
C GLU A 193 -4.70 -3.62 23.61
N GLY A 194 -5.35 -3.38 22.46
CA GLY A 194 -4.84 -2.57 21.38
C GLY A 194 -5.03 -1.08 21.65
N ILE A 195 -3.99 -0.42 22.14
CA ILE A 195 -3.99 1.04 22.41
C ILE A 195 -3.50 1.80 21.18
N PHE A 196 -2.59 1.21 20.41
CA PHE A 196 -1.96 1.86 19.28
C PHE A 196 -2.95 2.23 18.18
N ILE A 197 -3.97 1.41 17.95
CA ILE A 197 -5.01 1.66 16.95
C ILE A 197 -5.72 3.01 17.20
N THR A 198 -6.15 3.27 18.44
CA THR A 198 -6.80 4.53 18.81
C THR A 198 -5.87 5.74 18.64
N ASN A 199 -4.59 5.59 18.95
CA ASN A 199 -3.60 6.65 18.78
C ASN A 199 -3.31 6.89 17.29
N TRP A 200 -3.30 5.83 16.50
CA TRP A 200 -3.11 5.91 15.06
C TRP A 200 -4.30 6.63 14.39
N GLU A 201 -5.53 6.30 14.77
CA GLU A 201 -6.75 6.96 14.29
C GLU A 201 -6.75 8.46 14.64
N LYS A 202 -6.50 8.81 15.90
CA LYS A 202 -6.41 10.21 16.36
C LYS A 202 -5.43 11.04 15.54
N LYS A 203 -4.35 10.42 15.08
CA LYS A 203 -3.30 11.09 14.32
C LYS A 203 -3.60 11.18 12.83
N ASN A 204 -4.20 10.15 12.26
CA ASN A 204 -4.23 9.95 10.81
C ASN A 204 -5.62 10.04 10.19
N LYS A 205 -6.69 9.81 10.96
CA LYS A 205 -8.06 9.77 10.43
C LYS A 205 -8.42 11.08 9.71
N GLY A 206 -8.85 10.94 8.44
CA GLY A 206 -9.19 12.06 7.58
C GLY A 206 -8.01 12.94 7.15
N GLN A 207 -6.77 12.58 7.51
CA GLN A 207 -5.59 13.34 7.10
C GLN A 207 -5.05 12.85 5.76
N VAL A 208 -4.57 13.77 4.93
CA VAL A 208 -3.89 13.47 3.67
C VAL A 208 -2.39 13.70 3.85
N ARG A 209 -1.59 12.66 3.64
CA ARG A 209 -0.13 12.76 3.73
C ARG A 209 0.44 13.25 2.41
N ASN A 210 1.01 14.45 2.36
CA ASN A 210 1.71 14.92 1.18
C ASN A 210 3.15 14.38 1.17
N ARG A 211 3.48 13.56 0.16
CA ARG A 211 4.81 12.99 -0.10
C ARG A 211 5.38 13.44 -1.45
N ALA A 212 4.69 14.31 -2.17
CA ALA A 212 5.17 14.84 -3.43
C ALA A 212 6.43 15.69 -3.19
N LYS A 213 7.47 15.44 -3.97
CA LYS A 213 8.75 16.16 -3.91
C LYS A 213 8.84 17.26 -4.97
N GLY A 214 7.91 17.25 -5.94
CA GLY A 214 7.91 18.16 -7.08
C GLY A 214 9.03 17.86 -8.08
N LYS A 215 8.98 18.54 -9.22
CA LYS A 215 10.04 18.49 -10.23
C LYS A 215 11.28 19.21 -9.67
N LYS A 216 12.43 18.54 -9.64
CA LYS A 216 13.70 19.22 -9.34
C LYS A 216 13.95 20.23 -10.44
N THR A 217 13.78 21.52 -10.15
CA THR A 217 14.32 22.58 -10.99
C THR A 217 15.84 22.56 -10.81
N GLU A 218 16.59 22.27 -11.87
CA GLU A 218 18.03 22.49 -11.87
C GLU A 218 18.26 23.97 -11.58
N GLY A 219 18.83 24.30 -10.41
CA GLY A 219 19.24 25.65 -10.06
C GLY A 219 18.59 26.33 -8.86
N ALA A 220 17.66 25.70 -8.16
CA ALA A 220 17.20 26.27 -6.88
C ALA A 220 18.11 25.79 -5.75
N ALA A 221 18.94 26.69 -5.22
CA ALA A 221 19.66 26.50 -3.97
C ALA A 221 18.63 26.11 -2.89
N VAL A 222 18.95 25.02 -2.15
CA VAL A 222 18.11 24.57 -1.04
C VAL A 222 18.27 25.58 0.11
N ASP A 223 17.43 26.59 0.12
CA ASP A 223 17.25 27.43 1.28
C ASP A 223 16.12 26.82 2.11
N GLY A 224 16.45 26.23 3.24
CA GLY A 224 15.45 25.58 4.10
C GLY A 224 15.99 24.52 5.04
N ALA A 225 17.21 24.66 5.55
CA ALA A 225 17.55 24.02 6.81
C ALA A 225 16.74 24.71 7.92
N PRO A 226 16.05 23.95 8.83
CA PRO A 226 15.39 24.58 9.95
C PRO A 226 16.45 25.32 10.77
N GLN A 227 16.37 26.65 10.82
CA GLN A 227 17.17 27.46 11.74
C GLN A 227 16.88 26.96 13.14
N LYS A 228 17.88 26.34 13.77
CA LYS A 228 17.88 26.18 15.22
C LYS A 228 17.74 27.57 15.84
N ALA A 229 16.59 27.79 16.47
CA ALA A 229 16.42 28.98 17.29
C ALA A 229 17.58 29.01 18.30
N ALA A 230 18.37 30.07 18.25
CA ALA A 230 19.43 30.29 19.19
C ALA A 230 18.80 30.42 20.58
N VAL A 231 19.05 29.45 21.45
CA VAL A 231 18.70 29.53 22.85
C VAL A 231 19.57 30.64 23.44
N LYS A 232 18.98 31.80 23.71
CA LYS A 232 19.65 32.84 24.52
C LYS A 232 19.94 32.25 25.89
N SER A 233 21.21 32.22 26.24
CA SER A 233 21.66 31.86 27.59
C SER A 233 20.91 32.70 28.63
N LEU A 234 20.28 32.04 29.60
CA LEU A 234 19.53 32.64 30.69
C LEU A 234 20.44 32.99 31.90
N PHE A 235 21.74 32.80 31.74
CA PHE A 235 22.70 33.10 32.81
C PHE A 235 23.93 33.81 32.21
N GLY A 236 24.03 35.10 32.41
CA GLY A 236 25.16 35.94 32.08
C GLY A 236 24.83 37.12 31.24
#